data_88277a5a8bc0286278f4afc606230ad2
#
_entry.id   88277a5a8bc0286278f4afc606230ad2
#
_cell.length_a   1.000
_cell.length_b   1.000
_cell.length_c   1.000
_cell.angle_alpha   90.00
_cell.angle_beta   90.00
_cell.angle_gamma   90.00
#
_symmetry.space_group_name_H-M   'P 1'
#
loop_
_entity.id
_entity.type
_entity.pdbx_description
1 polymer ?
#
loop_
_entity_poly.entity_id
_entity_poly.type
_entity_poly.pdbx_seq_one_letter_code
_entity_poly.pdbx_strand_id
1 'polypeptide(L)'
;GMDLALALYSNIYAPANGIVLYADTSYNSNDGYLGNMEGWPYGGGNTLCVIVSIQEKLYALTFAHLSNTIYVAPGQQFSQGDVLALSGNSGNSTGGHTHIEVFELHASLEQEVSYFQQGADFSFGCGWDAPHTQSIWATRIRPEEVITG
;
A
#
# COMPACT_ATOMS: atom_id res chain seq x y z
N GLY A 1 -11.22 2.73 0.37
CA GLY A 1 -10.16 2.20 1.19
C GLY A 1 -10.67 1.60 2.49
N MET A 2 -9.77 1.02 3.22
CA MET A 2 -10.09 0.37 4.49
C MET A 2 -9.07 0.76 5.53
N ASP A 3 -9.54 1.13 6.73
CA ASP A 3 -8.67 1.39 7.87
C ASP A 3 -8.68 0.21 8.83
N LEU A 4 -7.49 -0.25 9.19
CA LEU A 4 -7.31 -1.28 10.22
C LEU A 4 -6.77 -0.60 11.48
N ALA A 5 -7.57 -0.57 12.54
CA ALA A 5 -7.13 -0.08 13.84
C ALA A 5 -6.14 -1.09 14.43
N LEU A 6 -4.90 -0.68 14.57
CA LEU A 6 -3.81 -1.53 15.03
C LEU A 6 -3.00 -0.81 16.10
N ALA A 7 -2.54 -1.57 17.11
CA ALA A 7 -1.52 -1.05 18.01
C ALA A 7 -0.26 -0.74 17.21
N LEU A 8 0.51 0.26 17.64
CA LEU A 8 1.79 0.60 17.02
C LEU A 8 2.69 -0.65 16.95
N TYR A 9 3.38 -0.77 15.82
CA TYR A 9 4.33 -1.85 15.56
C TYR A 9 3.71 -3.25 15.48
N SER A 10 2.43 -3.32 15.06
CA SER A 10 1.81 -4.60 14.71
C SER A 10 2.34 -5.09 13.36
N ASN A 11 2.47 -6.40 13.21
CA ASN A 11 2.92 -6.99 11.95
C ASN A 11 1.90 -6.80 10.84
N ILE A 12 2.38 -6.40 9.67
CA ILE A 12 1.61 -6.38 8.43
C ILE A 12 2.05 -7.57 7.60
N TYR A 13 1.15 -8.53 7.42
CA TYR A 13 1.43 -9.78 6.72
C TYR A 13 1.04 -9.69 5.26
N ALA A 14 1.82 -10.36 4.40
CA ALA A 14 1.48 -10.48 2.99
C ALA A 14 0.22 -11.34 2.82
N PRO A 15 -0.84 -10.81 2.18
CA PRO A 15 -2.09 -11.57 1.98
C PRO A 15 -1.97 -12.64 0.89
N ALA A 16 -0.95 -12.55 0.04
CA ALA A 16 -0.68 -13.47 -1.05
C ALA A 16 0.77 -13.31 -1.51
N ASN A 17 1.21 -14.15 -2.44
CA ASN A 17 2.53 -13.99 -3.07
C ASN A 17 2.55 -12.74 -3.92
N GLY A 18 3.68 -12.05 -3.96
CA GLY A 18 3.76 -10.82 -4.73
C GLY A 18 5.16 -10.25 -4.87
N ILE A 19 5.19 -9.00 -5.34
CA ILE A 19 6.41 -8.22 -5.57
C ILE A 19 6.22 -6.80 -5.07
N VAL A 20 7.27 -6.21 -4.51
CA VAL A 20 7.25 -4.85 -4.00
C VAL A 20 7.46 -3.85 -5.13
N LEU A 21 6.59 -2.84 -5.21
CA LEU A 21 6.72 -1.73 -6.16
C LEU A 21 7.42 -0.53 -5.55
N TYR A 22 7.04 -0.15 -4.33
CA TYR A 22 7.46 1.07 -3.69
C TYR A 22 7.47 0.89 -2.17
N ALA A 23 8.48 1.48 -1.52
CA ALA A 23 8.56 1.50 -0.06
C ALA A 23 9.24 2.79 0.38
N ASP A 24 8.66 3.48 1.37
CA ASP A 24 9.22 4.70 1.93
C ASP A 24 9.20 4.62 3.45
N THR A 25 10.37 4.76 4.07
CA THR A 25 10.59 4.71 5.51
C THR A 25 11.17 6.02 6.04
N SER A 26 10.99 7.13 5.31
CA SER A 26 11.67 8.40 5.59
C SER A 26 11.13 9.14 6.81
N TYR A 27 9.98 8.75 7.34
CA TYR A 27 9.27 9.49 8.38
C TYR A 27 9.25 8.72 9.68
N ASN A 28 9.09 9.45 10.79
CA ASN A 28 9.00 8.83 12.10
C ASN A 28 7.72 8.00 12.23
N SER A 29 7.80 6.96 13.04
CA SER A 29 6.70 6.00 13.18
C SER A 29 5.43 6.58 13.79
N ASN A 30 5.53 7.67 14.54
CA ASN A 30 4.41 8.20 15.33
C ASN A 30 4.34 9.73 15.28
N ASP A 31 4.61 10.29 14.10
CA ASP A 31 4.55 11.75 13.86
C ASP A 31 3.23 12.19 13.21
N GLY A 32 2.25 11.32 13.17
CA GLY A 32 0.99 11.61 12.51
C GLY A 32 0.17 12.68 13.22
N TYR A 33 -0.43 13.55 12.44
CA TYR A 33 -1.44 14.50 12.90
C TYR A 33 -2.35 14.87 11.74
N LEU A 34 -3.55 15.31 12.05
CA LEU A 34 -4.51 15.71 11.03
C LEU A 34 -3.95 16.87 10.20
N GLY A 35 -3.89 16.67 8.89
CA GLY A 35 -3.33 17.64 7.95
C GLY A 35 -1.85 17.44 7.65
N ASN A 36 -1.19 16.46 8.26
CA ASN A 36 0.20 16.14 7.93
C ASN A 36 0.27 15.53 6.53
N MET A 37 0.93 16.21 5.61
CA MET A 37 1.01 15.82 4.20
C MET A 37 2.31 15.08 3.85
N GLU A 38 3.07 14.62 4.84
CA GLU A 38 4.29 13.84 4.61
C GLU A 38 4.01 12.53 3.87
N GLY A 39 4.97 12.14 3.05
CA GLY A 39 4.94 10.87 2.33
C GLY A 39 4.27 10.93 0.98
N TRP A 40 4.37 9.85 0.25
CA TRP A 40 3.73 9.67 -1.04
C TRP A 40 2.97 8.34 -1.05
N PRO A 41 1.70 8.32 -1.42
CA PRO A 41 0.87 9.49 -1.75
C PRO A 41 0.76 10.48 -0.57
N TYR A 42 0.51 11.73 -0.88
CA TYR A 42 0.57 12.82 0.12
C TYR A 42 -0.31 12.54 1.32
N GLY A 43 0.29 12.65 2.50
CA GLY A 43 -0.37 12.34 3.76
C GLY A 43 -0.28 10.86 4.15
N GLY A 44 0.30 10.00 3.30
CA GLY A 44 0.46 8.58 3.61
C GLY A 44 1.51 8.27 4.66
N GLY A 45 2.42 9.20 4.92
CA GLY A 45 3.56 8.94 5.79
C GLY A 45 4.48 7.87 5.19
N ASN A 46 4.86 6.89 6.00
CA ASN A 46 5.58 5.73 5.49
C ASN A 46 4.60 4.79 4.79
N THR A 47 4.92 4.41 3.57
CA THR A 47 4.03 3.66 2.69
C THR A 47 4.72 2.47 2.06
N LEU A 48 3.93 1.45 1.75
CA LEU A 48 4.37 0.26 1.03
C LEU A 48 3.33 -0.04 -0.05
N CYS A 49 3.77 -0.16 -1.30
CA CYS A 49 2.92 -0.57 -2.40
C CYS A 49 3.46 -1.86 -3.01
N VAL A 50 2.58 -2.84 -3.16
CA VAL A 50 2.93 -4.17 -3.68
C VAL A 50 1.94 -4.61 -4.74
N ILE A 51 2.36 -5.54 -5.61
CA ILE A 51 1.44 -6.30 -6.46
C ILE A 51 1.37 -7.71 -5.91
N VAL A 52 0.16 -8.23 -5.75
CA VAL A 52 -0.08 -9.61 -5.33
C VAL A 52 -0.93 -10.36 -6.35
N SER A 53 -0.80 -11.68 -6.36
CA SER A 53 -1.59 -12.56 -7.20
C SER A 53 -2.53 -13.40 -6.34
N ILE A 54 -3.82 -13.29 -6.58
CA ILE A 54 -4.86 -14.04 -5.87
C ILE A 54 -5.79 -14.66 -6.90
N GLN A 55 -5.89 -15.99 -6.91
CA GLN A 55 -6.75 -16.73 -7.84
C GLN A 55 -6.51 -16.31 -9.30
N GLU A 56 -5.24 -16.20 -9.69
CA GLU A 56 -4.80 -15.85 -11.04
C GLU A 56 -5.10 -14.41 -11.47
N LYS A 57 -5.55 -13.57 -10.54
CA LYS A 57 -5.74 -12.13 -10.77
C LYS A 57 -4.69 -11.33 -10.04
N LEU A 58 -4.31 -10.20 -10.61
CA LEU A 58 -3.33 -9.29 -10.02
C LEU A 58 -4.04 -8.12 -9.35
N TYR A 59 -3.52 -7.74 -8.20
CA TYR A 59 -4.00 -6.59 -7.42
C TYR A 59 -2.82 -5.77 -6.95
N ALA A 60 -2.96 -4.45 -7.00
CA ALA A 60 -2.03 -3.55 -6.31
C ALA A 60 -2.60 -3.18 -4.95
N LEU A 61 -1.78 -3.30 -3.92
CA LEU A 61 -2.14 -2.94 -2.55
C LEU A 61 -1.20 -1.85 -2.07
N THR A 62 -1.76 -0.82 -1.45
CA THR A 62 -0.98 0.21 -0.76
C THR A 62 -1.34 0.24 0.70
N PHE A 63 -0.32 0.19 1.55
CA PHE A 63 -0.42 0.32 2.99
C PHE A 63 0.16 1.67 3.38
N ALA A 64 -0.61 2.48 4.08
CA ALA A 64 -0.20 3.83 4.50
C ALA A 64 -0.14 3.95 6.02
N HIS A 65 0.48 5.03 6.49
CA HIS A 65 0.64 5.36 7.91
C HIS A 65 1.46 4.32 8.68
N LEU A 66 2.41 3.69 7.98
CA LEU A 66 3.27 2.65 8.57
C LEU A 66 4.31 3.26 9.52
N SER A 67 4.94 2.40 10.28
CA SER A 67 6.18 2.75 11.00
C SER A 67 7.33 2.93 9.99
N ASN A 68 8.50 3.31 10.49
CA ASN A 68 9.69 3.37 9.66
C ASN A 68 10.39 2.02 9.49
N THR A 69 9.73 0.93 9.86
CA THR A 69 10.23 -0.43 9.68
C THR A 69 9.44 -1.13 8.58
N ILE A 70 10.05 -1.25 7.40
CA ILE A 70 9.54 -2.02 6.27
C ILE A 70 10.63 -3.02 5.90
N TYR A 71 10.29 -4.31 5.94
CA TYR A 71 11.28 -5.39 5.81
C TYR A 71 11.63 -5.73 4.37
N VAL A 72 10.91 -5.16 3.40
CA VAL A 72 11.07 -5.48 1.98
C VAL A 72 11.41 -4.23 1.20
N ALA A 73 12.02 -4.42 0.04
CA ALA A 73 12.48 -3.32 -0.82
C ALA A 73 11.88 -3.44 -2.23
N PRO A 74 11.81 -2.33 -2.99
CA PRO A 74 11.31 -2.37 -4.37
C PRO A 74 12.00 -3.44 -5.21
N GLY A 75 11.20 -4.22 -5.94
CA GLY A 75 11.66 -5.34 -6.76
C GLY A 75 11.77 -6.67 -6.02
N GLN A 76 11.68 -6.67 -4.70
CA GLN A 76 11.76 -7.90 -3.92
C GLN A 76 10.47 -8.70 -4.02
N GLN A 77 10.59 -10.01 -4.22
CA GLN A 77 9.47 -10.95 -4.17
C GLN A 77 9.25 -11.42 -2.74
N PHE A 78 7.99 -11.73 -2.42
CA PHE A 78 7.62 -12.24 -1.11
C PHE A 78 6.53 -13.30 -1.25
N SER A 79 6.36 -14.08 -0.18
CA SER A 79 5.36 -15.14 -0.12
C SER A 79 4.23 -14.76 0.81
N GLN A 80 3.07 -15.35 0.59
CA GLN A 80 1.93 -15.21 1.50
C GLN A 80 2.35 -15.54 2.94
N GLY A 81 1.96 -14.68 3.88
CA GLY A 81 2.28 -14.83 5.29
C GLY A 81 3.59 -14.20 5.74
N ASP A 82 4.44 -13.75 4.81
CA ASP A 82 5.65 -13.00 5.19
C ASP A 82 5.27 -11.70 5.88
N VAL A 83 6.05 -11.29 6.87
CA VAL A 83 5.89 -9.99 7.50
C VAL A 83 6.53 -8.95 6.60
N LEU A 84 5.73 -8.01 6.10
CA LEU A 84 6.20 -6.99 5.17
C LEU A 84 6.67 -5.71 5.88
N ALA A 85 5.99 -5.33 6.95
CA ALA A 85 6.21 -4.07 7.63
C ALA A 85 5.61 -4.10 9.03
N LEU A 86 5.89 -3.05 9.81
CA LEU A 86 5.21 -2.79 11.09
C LEU A 86 4.30 -1.57 10.95
N SER A 87 3.11 -1.67 11.50
CA SER A 87 2.14 -0.57 11.53
C SER A 87 2.66 0.61 12.34
N GLY A 88 2.07 1.77 12.11
CA GLY A 88 2.49 2.98 12.79
C GLY A 88 1.37 4.02 12.86
N ASN A 89 1.79 5.29 12.97
CA ASN A 89 0.93 6.46 12.97
C ASN A 89 1.66 7.62 12.31
N SER A 90 2.14 7.43 11.09
CA SER A 90 2.83 8.46 10.30
C SER A 90 1.89 9.13 9.32
N GLY A 91 2.22 10.36 8.91
CA GLY A 91 1.44 11.10 7.93
C GLY A 91 0.14 11.69 8.49
N ASN A 92 -0.88 11.76 7.64
CA ASN A 92 -2.20 12.31 8.00
C ASN A 92 -3.00 11.27 8.78
N SER A 93 -2.69 11.14 10.06
CA SER A 93 -3.24 10.10 10.93
C SER A 93 -3.32 10.60 12.36
N THR A 94 -4.38 10.25 13.07
CA THR A 94 -4.61 10.67 14.45
C THR A 94 -4.58 9.53 15.46
N GLY A 95 -4.13 8.36 15.06
CA GLY A 95 -4.04 7.20 15.94
C GLY A 95 -3.49 5.99 15.20
N GLY A 96 -3.01 5.00 15.92
CA GLY A 96 -2.43 3.80 15.34
C GLY A 96 -3.42 3.08 14.43
N HIS A 97 -3.10 3.03 13.14
CA HIS A 97 -3.88 2.29 12.14
C HIS A 97 -3.07 2.14 10.86
N THR A 98 -3.56 1.28 9.97
CA THR A 98 -3.04 1.16 8.61
C THR A 98 -4.18 1.37 7.65
N HIS A 99 -4.02 2.32 6.73
CA HIS A 99 -4.96 2.53 5.63
C HIS A 99 -4.55 1.65 4.47
N ILE A 100 -5.50 0.91 3.91
CA ILE A 100 -5.26 -0.01 2.80
C ILE A 100 -6.12 0.38 1.60
N GLU A 101 -5.49 0.54 0.45
CA GLU A 101 -6.17 0.68 -0.83
C GLU A 101 -5.84 -0.52 -1.71
N VAL A 102 -6.80 -0.96 -2.50
CA VAL A 102 -6.66 -2.10 -3.41
C VAL A 102 -7.15 -1.73 -4.79
N PHE A 103 -6.36 -2.10 -5.80
CA PHE A 103 -6.73 -1.96 -7.21
C PHE A 103 -6.65 -3.31 -7.89
N GLU A 104 -7.70 -3.66 -8.64
CA GLU A 104 -7.65 -4.77 -9.58
C GLU A 104 -6.90 -4.33 -10.83
N LEU A 105 -5.90 -5.10 -11.23
CA LEU A 105 -5.04 -4.77 -12.37
C LEU A 105 -5.54 -5.49 -13.63
N HIS A 106 -5.41 -4.82 -14.77
CA HIS A 106 -6.02 -5.28 -16.04
C HIS A 106 -5.00 -5.72 -17.08
N ALA A 107 -3.72 -5.69 -16.75
CA ALA A 107 -2.64 -6.06 -17.67
C ALA A 107 -1.77 -7.16 -17.04
N SER A 108 -0.77 -7.63 -17.77
CA SER A 108 0.18 -8.60 -17.26
C SER A 108 1.06 -8.03 -16.16
N LEU A 109 1.66 -8.89 -15.34
CA LEU A 109 2.57 -8.44 -14.27
C LEU A 109 3.67 -7.54 -14.82
N GLU A 110 4.30 -7.93 -15.94
CA GLU A 110 5.38 -7.14 -16.53
C GLU A 110 4.92 -5.75 -16.96
N GLN A 111 3.75 -5.65 -17.55
CA GLN A 111 3.18 -4.38 -17.99
C GLN A 111 2.83 -3.49 -16.79
N GLU A 112 2.25 -4.05 -15.75
CA GLU A 112 1.86 -3.30 -14.55
C GLU A 112 3.09 -2.83 -13.76
N VAL A 113 4.09 -3.67 -13.60
CA VAL A 113 5.36 -3.27 -12.94
C VAL A 113 6.03 -2.14 -13.72
N SER A 114 6.10 -2.27 -15.05
CA SER A 114 6.68 -1.23 -15.90
C SER A 114 5.91 0.08 -15.81
N TYR A 115 4.59 0.01 -15.82
CA TYR A 115 3.72 1.18 -15.68
C TYR A 115 4.01 1.93 -14.38
N PHE A 116 4.06 1.23 -13.25
CA PHE A 116 4.31 1.86 -11.96
C PHE A 116 5.75 2.36 -11.81
N GLN A 117 6.72 1.68 -12.41
CA GLN A 117 8.12 2.10 -12.34
C GLN A 117 8.44 3.30 -13.24
N GLN A 118 7.67 3.52 -14.29
CA GLN A 118 7.90 4.61 -15.25
C GLN A 118 7.17 5.91 -14.88
N GLY A 119 6.86 6.10 -13.62
CA GLY A 119 6.27 7.33 -13.14
C GLY A 119 4.75 7.34 -13.09
N ALA A 120 4.13 6.17 -13.08
CA ALA A 120 2.72 6.08 -12.81
C ALA A 120 2.42 6.69 -11.45
N ASP A 121 1.25 7.26 -11.32
CA ASP A 121 0.84 7.92 -10.11
C ASP A 121 0.45 6.91 -9.04
N PHE A 122 1.33 6.73 -8.06
CA PHE A 122 1.08 5.84 -6.92
C PHE A 122 -0.11 6.29 -6.06
N SER A 123 -0.68 7.48 -6.32
CA SER A 123 -1.90 7.92 -5.64
C SER A 123 -3.07 6.98 -5.87
N PHE A 124 -3.02 6.17 -6.92
CA PHE A 124 -3.95 5.07 -7.06
C PHE A 124 -4.08 4.26 -5.78
N GLY A 125 -2.97 4.06 -5.09
CA GLY A 125 -2.95 3.22 -3.92
C GLY A 125 -3.57 3.85 -2.68
N CYS A 126 -3.75 5.15 -2.61
CA CYS A 126 -4.28 5.79 -1.40
C CYS A 126 -5.71 6.31 -1.53
N GLY A 127 -6.24 6.36 -2.72
CA GLY A 127 -7.66 6.64 -2.91
C GLY A 127 -8.13 8.05 -2.64
N TRP A 128 -7.25 8.99 -2.35
CA TRP A 128 -7.69 10.37 -2.20
C TRP A 128 -7.54 11.23 -3.44
N ASP A 129 -7.14 10.62 -4.53
CA ASP A 129 -7.18 11.30 -5.83
C ASP A 129 -8.17 10.60 -6.75
N ALA A 130 -9.44 10.97 -6.64
CA ALA A 130 -10.52 10.33 -7.36
C ALA A 130 -10.35 10.30 -8.89
N PRO A 131 -9.78 11.33 -9.56
CA PRO A 131 -9.62 11.26 -11.02
C PRO A 131 -8.72 10.13 -11.50
N HIS A 132 -7.85 9.62 -10.65
CA HIS A 132 -6.89 8.58 -11.01
C HIS A 132 -7.31 7.18 -10.53
N THR A 133 -8.55 6.99 -10.08
CA THR A 133 -8.99 5.73 -9.51
C THR A 133 -9.37 4.67 -10.52
N GLN A 134 -9.46 5.02 -11.79
CA GLN A 134 -9.77 4.07 -12.87
C GLN A 134 -8.95 4.39 -14.11
N SER A 135 -8.47 3.35 -14.77
CA SER A 135 -7.74 3.46 -16.03
C SER A 135 -7.79 2.13 -16.77
N ILE A 136 -7.15 2.08 -17.95
CA ILE A 136 -6.97 0.81 -18.67
C ILE A 136 -6.08 -0.17 -17.88
N TRP A 137 -5.29 0.33 -16.90
CA TRP A 137 -4.34 -0.46 -16.13
C TRP A 137 -4.92 -0.98 -14.82
N ALA A 138 -5.80 -0.20 -14.17
CA ALA A 138 -6.26 -0.51 -12.83
C ALA A 138 -7.65 0.05 -12.55
N THR A 139 -8.40 -0.63 -11.67
CA THR A 139 -9.67 -0.16 -11.15
C THR A 139 -9.65 -0.30 -9.62
N ARG A 140 -9.91 0.78 -8.91
CA ARG A 140 -10.01 0.72 -7.45
C ARG A 140 -11.23 -0.08 -7.04
N ILE A 141 -11.02 -1.01 -6.10
CA ILE A 141 -12.08 -1.87 -5.56
C ILE A 141 -12.09 -1.77 -4.04
N ARG A 142 -13.10 -2.34 -3.43
CA ARG A 142 -13.17 -2.43 -1.97
C ARG A 142 -12.15 -3.46 -1.48
N PRO A 143 -11.29 -3.12 -0.52
CA PRO A 143 -10.33 -4.08 0.02
C PRO A 143 -10.98 -5.35 0.56
N GLU A 144 -12.18 -5.26 1.12
CA GLU A 144 -12.92 -6.40 1.67
C GLU A 144 -13.23 -7.47 0.62
N GLU A 145 -13.27 -7.11 -0.65
CA GLU A 145 -13.52 -8.07 -1.75
C GLU A 145 -12.33 -9.02 -1.97
N VAL A 146 -11.14 -8.63 -1.51
CA VAL A 146 -9.89 -9.34 -1.75
C VAL A 146 -9.26 -9.81 -0.45
N ILE A 147 -9.26 -8.97 0.57
CA ILE A 147 -8.65 -9.22 1.86
C ILE A 147 -9.75 -9.59 2.84
N THR A 148 -9.70 -10.81 3.33
CA THR A 148 -10.65 -11.31 4.32
C THR A 148 -9.95 -11.50 5.66
N GLY A 149 -10.50 -10.89 6.66
CA GLY A 149 -10.03 -11.03 8.03
C GLY A 149 -9.00 -10.04 8.44
#